data_84b9182bd42c01d2d55a7ab5b1e84dab
#
_entry.id   84b9182bd42c01d2d55a7ab5b1e84dab
#
_cell.length_a   1.000
_cell.length_b   1.000
_cell.length_c   1.000
_cell.angle_alpha   90.00
_cell.angle_beta   90.00
_cell.angle_gamma   90.00
#
_symmetry.space_group_name_H-M   'P 1'
#
loop_
_entity.id
_entity.type
_entity.pdbx_description
1 polymer ?
#
loop_
_entity_poly.entity_id
_entity_poly.type
_entity_poly.pdbx_seq_one_letter_code
_entity_poly.pdbx_strand_id
1 'polypeptide(L)'
;MRRFSLPLVIAACVALAALLTWLVLSSANFGDRGPRPEAGITSGAPTDRALPPFQRLDVSGMADVVLVQGAAESVAIADGGRKGRPVEAQVRGDTLYVTAVDDTRWWDHLFGGGSGRPARVVVNFRELSQIDAAGTVKLSAASLRAPNLKIAGAGGTEIRIDDLTGQKLELAGAGALKAELAGSVTEQAIAISGAGEYRGARLASDTASVSVAGAGQVVVNVRTSLDAAISGAGSVEYVGDPKVTERISGIGRVRKRDP
;
A
#
# COMPACT_ATOMS: atom_id res chain seq x y z
N MET A 1 29.66 22.88 6.64
CA MET A 1 29.64 21.53 6.00
C MET A 1 29.47 20.50 7.12
N ARG A 2 28.24 20.12 7.46
CA ARG A 2 27.97 19.07 8.47
C ARG A 2 27.96 17.73 7.76
N ARG A 3 28.96 16.92 8.05
CA ARG A 3 29.03 15.52 7.61
C ARG A 3 27.99 14.72 8.43
N PHE A 4 26.88 14.36 7.83
CA PHE A 4 25.98 13.37 8.43
C PHE A 4 26.67 12.02 8.39
N SER A 5 26.92 11.47 9.54
CA SER A 5 27.67 10.21 9.71
C SER A 5 26.84 9.01 9.22
N LEU A 6 27.49 8.15 8.43
CA LEU A 6 26.97 6.90 7.86
C LEU A 6 26.13 6.03 8.83
N PRO A 7 26.39 5.97 10.15
CA PRO A 7 25.60 5.17 11.08
C PRO A 7 24.16 5.70 11.29
N LEU A 8 23.89 6.98 11.03
CA LEU A 8 22.56 7.56 11.27
C LEU A 8 21.54 7.14 10.21
N VAL A 9 21.98 6.93 8.96
CA VAL A 9 21.10 6.53 7.84
C VAL A 9 20.78 5.02 7.93
N ILE A 10 21.76 4.20 8.30
CA ILE A 10 21.54 2.77 8.56
C ILE A 10 20.60 2.59 9.76
N ALA A 11 20.77 3.39 10.81
CA ALA A 11 19.88 3.39 11.98
C ALA A 11 18.45 3.81 11.61
N ALA A 12 18.28 4.76 10.69
CA ALA A 12 16.96 5.19 10.21
C ALA A 12 16.26 4.10 9.37
N CYS A 13 17.00 3.40 8.50
CA CYS A 13 16.44 2.30 7.70
C CYS A 13 16.10 1.07 8.56
N VAL A 14 16.95 0.74 9.54
CA VAL A 14 16.69 -0.34 10.50
C VAL A 14 15.56 0.03 11.47
N ALA A 15 15.48 1.30 11.88
CA ALA A 15 14.38 1.78 12.70
C ALA A 15 13.04 1.80 11.95
N LEU A 16 13.05 2.12 10.64
CA LEU A 16 11.83 2.09 9.81
C LEU A 16 11.36 0.64 9.59
N ALA A 17 12.28 -0.29 9.34
CA ALA A 17 11.97 -1.71 9.23
C ALA A 17 11.50 -2.30 10.56
N ALA A 18 12.13 -1.91 11.68
CA ALA A 18 11.71 -2.31 13.02
C ALA A 18 10.37 -1.69 13.44
N LEU A 19 10.08 -0.47 13.01
CA LEU A 19 8.80 0.21 13.25
C LEU A 19 7.68 -0.44 12.46
N LEU A 20 7.96 -0.88 11.21
CA LEU A 20 7.01 -1.61 10.38
C LEU A 20 6.75 -3.03 10.94
N THR A 21 7.78 -3.73 11.41
CA THR A 21 7.60 -5.04 12.06
C THR A 21 6.92 -4.90 13.42
N TRP A 22 7.19 -3.84 14.18
CA TRP A 22 6.51 -3.58 15.46
C TRP A 22 5.05 -3.16 15.23
N LEU A 23 4.75 -2.38 14.18
CA LEU A 23 3.38 -2.00 13.83
C LEU A 23 2.55 -3.23 13.40
N VAL A 24 3.15 -4.15 12.62
CA VAL A 24 2.51 -5.41 12.20
C VAL A 24 2.34 -6.36 13.40
N LEU A 25 3.32 -6.42 14.31
CA LEU A 25 3.23 -7.27 15.52
C LEU A 25 2.33 -6.66 16.60
N SER A 26 2.20 -5.34 16.70
CA SER A 26 1.30 -4.69 17.67
C SER A 26 -0.16 -4.79 17.27
N SER A 27 -0.47 -4.94 15.98
CA SER A 27 -1.83 -5.25 15.50
C SER A 27 -2.24 -6.70 15.76
N ALA A 28 -1.29 -7.59 16.10
CA ALA A 28 -1.55 -9.00 16.38
C ALA A 28 -1.82 -9.29 17.88
N ASN A 29 -1.93 -8.29 18.73
CA ASN A 29 -2.25 -8.49 20.14
C ASN A 29 -3.77 -8.72 20.33
N PHE A 30 -4.25 -9.90 19.92
CA PHE A 30 -5.57 -10.42 20.20
C PHE A 30 -5.63 -10.85 21.67
N GLY A 31 -6.20 -10.02 22.51
CA GLY A 31 -6.51 -10.43 23.87
C GLY A 31 -6.99 -9.31 24.76
N ASP A 32 -8.11 -8.69 24.42
CA ASP A 32 -8.97 -8.11 25.47
C ASP A 32 -10.43 -8.14 25.03
N ARG A 33 -11.26 -8.82 25.85
CA ARG A 33 -12.70 -8.88 25.68
C ARG A 33 -13.32 -7.60 26.22
N GLY A 34 -13.25 -6.52 25.42
CA GLY A 34 -14.05 -5.33 25.61
C GLY A 34 -15.49 -5.56 25.10
N PRO A 35 -16.46 -4.71 25.50
CA PRO A 35 -17.88 -4.89 25.17
C PRO A 35 -18.06 -4.97 23.65
N ARG A 36 -18.90 -5.94 23.20
CA ARG A 36 -19.25 -6.16 21.81
C ARG A 36 -19.74 -4.86 21.18
N PRO A 37 -19.08 -4.30 20.14
CA PRO A 37 -19.69 -3.24 19.36
C PRO A 37 -20.72 -3.86 18.43
N GLU A 38 -21.88 -3.23 18.40
CA GLU A 38 -22.99 -3.60 17.53
C GLU A 38 -22.64 -3.39 16.06
N ALA A 39 -23.15 -4.32 15.21
CA ALA A 39 -23.22 -4.27 13.76
C ALA A 39 -21.94 -4.48 12.95
N GLY A 40 -21.41 -5.71 12.98
CA GLY A 40 -20.63 -6.27 11.87
C GLY A 40 -21.53 -6.55 10.67
N ILE A 41 -21.10 -6.18 9.45
CA ILE A 41 -21.80 -6.55 8.22
C ILE A 41 -21.30 -7.93 7.82
N THR A 42 -22.15 -8.94 7.98
CA THR A 42 -21.92 -10.28 7.43
C THR A 42 -22.51 -10.34 6.02
N SER A 43 -21.77 -10.91 5.08
CA SER A 43 -22.10 -11.09 3.65
C SER A 43 -23.54 -11.56 3.42
N GLY A 44 -24.27 -10.82 2.60
CA GLY A 44 -25.60 -11.21 2.13
C GLY A 44 -26.41 -10.03 1.59
N ALA A 45 -26.14 -9.60 0.38
CA ALA A 45 -26.71 -8.55 -0.46
C ALA A 45 -25.82 -7.28 -0.56
N PRO A 46 -25.79 -6.60 -1.72
CA PRO A 46 -25.05 -5.33 -1.86
C PRO A 46 -25.70 -4.29 -0.96
N THR A 47 -25.15 -4.13 0.24
CA THR A 47 -25.65 -3.15 1.20
C THR A 47 -24.79 -1.91 1.07
N ASP A 48 -25.27 -0.96 0.29
CA ASP A 48 -24.74 0.40 0.27
C ASP A 48 -25.14 1.06 1.61
N ARG A 49 -24.27 0.90 2.61
CA ARG A 49 -24.50 1.44 3.94
C ARG A 49 -23.64 2.67 4.17
N ALA A 50 -24.27 3.77 4.51
CA ALA A 50 -23.57 4.96 4.98
C ALA A 50 -22.73 4.62 6.22
N LEU A 51 -21.45 4.99 6.18
CA LEU A 51 -20.48 4.78 7.25
C LEU A 51 -20.18 6.10 7.97
N PRO A 52 -19.72 6.03 9.23
CA PRO A 52 -19.09 7.18 9.87
C PRO A 52 -17.88 7.65 9.05
N PRO A 53 -17.50 8.94 9.15
CA PRO A 53 -16.29 9.44 8.48
C PRO A 53 -15.04 8.67 8.90
N PHE A 54 -14.19 8.37 7.94
CA PHE A 54 -12.89 7.75 8.17
C PHE A 54 -11.82 8.37 7.26
N GLN A 55 -10.57 8.32 7.69
CA GLN A 55 -9.41 8.82 6.94
C GLN A 55 -8.35 7.74 6.73
N ARG A 56 -8.53 6.58 7.31
CA ARG A 56 -7.64 5.43 7.19
C ARG A 56 -8.39 4.21 6.72
N LEU A 57 -7.72 3.40 5.92
CA LEU A 57 -8.23 2.13 5.42
C LEU A 57 -7.24 1.02 5.77
N ASP A 58 -7.71 0.02 6.49
CA ASP A 58 -6.96 -1.20 6.79
C ASP A 58 -7.63 -2.39 6.09
N VAL A 59 -6.90 -3.04 5.21
CA VAL A 59 -7.41 -4.19 4.43
C VAL A 59 -6.58 -5.42 4.77
N SER A 60 -7.24 -6.46 5.24
CA SER A 60 -6.57 -7.71 5.58
C SER A 60 -7.20 -8.93 4.89
N GLY A 61 -6.35 -9.90 4.52
CA GLY A 61 -6.75 -11.14 3.86
C GLY A 61 -6.61 -11.11 2.34
N MET A 62 -7.61 -11.64 1.60
CA MET A 62 -7.61 -11.70 0.13
C MET A 62 -8.74 -10.83 -0.43
N ALA A 63 -8.42 -9.64 -0.89
CA ALA A 63 -9.41 -8.64 -1.32
C ALA A 63 -9.00 -7.89 -2.60
N ASP A 64 -10.00 -7.56 -3.42
CA ASP A 64 -9.93 -6.62 -4.54
C ASP A 64 -10.73 -5.38 -4.16
N VAL A 65 -10.04 -4.29 -3.82
CA VAL A 65 -10.63 -3.07 -3.30
C VAL A 65 -10.61 -1.99 -4.37
N VAL A 66 -11.78 -1.48 -4.70
CA VAL A 66 -11.95 -0.33 -5.59
C VAL A 66 -12.24 0.90 -4.75
N LEU A 67 -11.37 1.89 -4.84
CA LEU A 67 -11.47 3.16 -4.11
C LEU A 67 -12.14 4.21 -4.98
N VAL A 68 -13.20 4.82 -4.48
CA VAL A 68 -13.94 5.88 -5.17
C VAL A 68 -14.05 7.10 -4.26
N GLN A 69 -13.40 8.18 -4.64
CA GLN A 69 -13.49 9.43 -3.89
C GLN A 69 -14.77 10.17 -4.23
N GLY A 70 -15.57 10.54 -3.23
CA GLY A 70 -16.87 11.15 -3.39
C GLY A 70 -17.29 12.00 -2.21
N ALA A 71 -18.59 12.33 -2.15
CA ALA A 71 -19.14 13.17 -1.10
C ALA A 71 -19.64 12.40 0.13
N ALA A 72 -19.70 11.07 0.07
CA ALA A 72 -20.23 10.22 1.14
C ALA A 72 -19.32 9.01 1.36
N GLU A 73 -19.31 8.53 2.59
CA GLU A 73 -18.62 7.29 2.96
C GLU A 73 -19.58 6.11 2.89
N SER A 74 -19.23 5.12 2.09
CA SER A 74 -19.96 3.85 2.02
C SER A 74 -19.08 2.68 1.61
N VAL A 75 -19.50 1.48 1.94
CA VAL A 75 -18.87 0.24 1.49
C VAL A 75 -19.91 -0.65 0.83
N ALA A 76 -19.63 -1.05 -0.39
CA ALA A 76 -20.38 -2.06 -1.10
C ALA A 76 -19.52 -3.32 -1.26
N ILE A 77 -19.99 -4.44 -0.77
CA ILE A 77 -19.34 -5.73 -0.91
C ILE A 77 -20.02 -6.47 -2.05
N ALA A 78 -19.32 -6.64 -3.16
CA ALA A 78 -19.79 -7.45 -4.27
C ALA A 78 -19.33 -8.89 -4.06
N ASP A 79 -20.30 -9.80 -3.93
CA ASP A 79 -20.01 -11.22 -3.72
C ASP A 79 -19.16 -11.78 -4.86
N GLY A 80 -17.95 -12.19 -4.54
CA GLY A 80 -17.08 -12.95 -5.43
C GLY A 80 -17.51 -14.42 -5.58
N GLY A 81 -18.80 -14.66 -5.80
CA GLY A 81 -19.33 -15.86 -6.46
C GLY A 81 -18.87 -17.23 -5.96
N ARG A 82 -18.72 -17.47 -4.69
CA ARG A 82 -18.85 -18.80 -4.06
C ARG A 82 -19.22 -18.67 -2.61
N LYS A 83 -20.22 -19.45 -2.20
CA LYS A 83 -20.73 -19.58 -0.84
C LYS A 83 -19.61 -19.49 0.20
N GLY A 84 -19.60 -18.45 1.05
CA GLY A 84 -19.06 -18.56 2.38
C GLY A 84 -17.77 -17.84 2.71
N ARG A 85 -17.34 -16.79 1.99
CA ARG A 85 -16.28 -15.92 2.51
C ARG A 85 -16.90 -14.63 3.06
N PRO A 86 -17.10 -14.54 4.37
CA PRO A 86 -17.58 -13.30 4.96
C PRO A 86 -16.49 -12.22 4.83
N VAL A 87 -16.83 -11.12 4.18
CA VAL A 87 -16.07 -9.88 4.28
C VAL A 87 -16.73 -9.06 5.37
N GLU A 88 -15.95 -8.71 6.35
CA GLU A 88 -16.37 -7.81 7.41
C GLU A 88 -15.81 -6.43 7.15
N ALA A 89 -16.68 -5.42 7.15
CA ALA A 89 -16.28 -4.02 7.06
C ALA A 89 -16.81 -3.27 8.28
N GLN A 90 -15.91 -2.67 9.06
CA GLN A 90 -16.24 -1.95 10.28
C GLN A 90 -15.40 -0.70 10.45
N VAL A 91 -16.03 0.43 10.76
CA VAL A 91 -15.32 1.66 11.13
C VAL A 91 -15.09 1.66 12.64
N ARG A 92 -13.83 1.86 13.04
CA ARG A 92 -13.44 2.06 14.45
C ARG A 92 -12.60 3.32 14.54
N GLY A 93 -13.08 4.33 15.23
CA GLY A 93 -12.44 5.64 15.25
C GLY A 93 -12.44 6.27 13.86
N ASP A 94 -11.27 6.56 13.34
CA ASP A 94 -11.02 7.13 12.00
C ASP A 94 -10.59 6.09 10.95
N THR A 95 -10.68 4.79 11.27
CA THR A 95 -10.17 3.72 10.43
C THR A 95 -11.29 2.78 9.99
N LEU A 96 -11.42 2.56 8.68
CA LEU A 96 -12.23 1.50 8.10
C LEU A 96 -11.41 0.21 8.02
N TYR A 97 -11.82 -0.80 8.76
CA TYR A 97 -11.27 -2.14 8.71
C TYR A 97 -12.06 -2.99 7.73
N VAL A 98 -11.41 -3.55 6.73
CA VAL A 98 -11.97 -4.50 5.77
C VAL A 98 -11.22 -5.82 5.93
N THR A 99 -11.87 -6.82 6.48
CA THR A 99 -11.27 -8.14 6.72
C THR A 99 -11.95 -9.16 5.83
N ALA A 100 -11.19 -9.71 4.88
CA ALA A 100 -11.61 -10.84 4.07
C ALA A 100 -11.08 -12.13 4.71
N VAL A 101 -11.92 -12.82 5.46
CA VAL A 101 -11.54 -14.05 6.16
C VAL A 101 -11.35 -15.17 5.14
N ASP A 102 -10.18 -15.78 5.14
CA ASP A 102 -9.92 -17.00 4.38
C ASP A 102 -10.30 -18.21 5.23
N ASP A 103 -11.54 -18.69 5.06
CA ASP A 103 -12.08 -19.85 5.78
C ASP A 103 -11.66 -21.19 5.14
N THR A 104 -10.57 -21.17 4.36
CA THR A 104 -9.99 -22.38 3.82
C THR A 104 -9.34 -23.19 4.94
N ARG A 105 -10.01 -24.28 5.30
CA ARG A 105 -9.43 -25.28 6.20
C ARG A 105 -8.16 -25.84 5.57
N TRP A 106 -7.14 -26.12 6.36
CA TRP A 106 -5.81 -26.59 5.91
C TRP A 106 -5.85 -27.78 4.94
N TRP A 107 -6.90 -28.61 4.98
CA TRP A 107 -7.09 -29.73 4.05
C TRP A 107 -7.60 -29.32 2.66
N ASP A 108 -8.17 -28.15 2.47
CA ASP A 108 -8.58 -27.66 1.14
C ASP A 108 -7.34 -27.40 0.26
N HIS A 109 -6.21 -27.07 0.87
CA HIS A 109 -4.93 -26.97 0.17
C HIS A 109 -4.39 -28.32 -0.30
N LEU A 110 -4.71 -29.42 0.39
CA LEU A 110 -4.27 -30.78 0.04
C LEU A 110 -5.10 -31.42 -1.08
N PHE A 111 -6.35 -30.99 -1.25
CA PHE A 111 -7.28 -31.58 -2.21
C PHE A 111 -7.64 -30.66 -3.39
N GLY A 112 -6.87 -29.60 -3.64
CA GLY A 112 -6.99 -28.77 -4.85
C GLY A 112 -8.23 -27.88 -4.93
N GLY A 113 -8.91 -27.61 -3.80
CA GLY A 113 -10.16 -26.83 -3.73
C GLY A 113 -10.00 -25.31 -3.55
N GLY A 114 -8.82 -24.77 -3.58
CA GLY A 114 -8.49 -23.44 -3.05
C GLY A 114 -8.45 -22.23 -3.98
N SER A 115 -8.96 -22.26 -5.20
CA SER A 115 -8.98 -21.08 -6.07
C SER A 115 -10.26 -20.23 -5.89
N GLY A 116 -10.45 -19.69 -4.69
CA GLY A 116 -11.50 -18.70 -4.46
C GLY A 116 -11.11 -17.36 -5.12
N ARG A 117 -12.06 -16.72 -5.84
CA ARG A 117 -11.89 -15.36 -6.31
C ARG A 117 -11.76 -14.41 -5.12
N PRO A 118 -10.88 -13.39 -5.17
CA PRO A 118 -10.82 -12.38 -4.13
C PRO A 118 -12.17 -11.70 -3.97
N ALA A 119 -12.51 -11.36 -2.75
CA ALA A 119 -13.72 -10.60 -2.48
C ALA A 119 -13.56 -9.19 -3.04
N ARG A 120 -14.53 -8.74 -3.85
CA ARG A 120 -14.52 -7.40 -4.41
C ARG A 120 -15.27 -6.44 -3.49
N VAL A 121 -14.57 -5.39 -3.06
CA VAL A 121 -15.10 -4.38 -2.16
C VAL A 121 -14.97 -3.01 -2.81
N VAL A 122 -16.05 -2.27 -2.90
CA VAL A 122 -16.03 -0.88 -3.36
C VAL A 122 -16.15 0.02 -2.13
N VAL A 123 -15.14 0.87 -1.93
CA VAL A 123 -15.06 1.80 -0.81
C VAL A 123 -15.23 3.22 -1.34
N ASN A 124 -16.34 3.87 -0.97
CA ASN A 124 -16.53 5.29 -1.21
C ASN A 124 -16.05 6.08 0.01
N PHE A 125 -15.26 7.12 -0.21
CA PHE A 125 -14.66 7.94 0.85
C PHE A 125 -14.55 9.41 0.41
N ARG A 126 -14.46 10.33 1.37
CA ARG A 126 -14.22 11.77 1.09
C ARG A 126 -12.74 12.08 1.11
N GLU A 127 -12.08 11.70 2.19
CA GLU A 127 -10.67 11.95 2.42
C GLU A 127 -9.98 10.67 2.88
N LEU A 128 -8.78 10.43 2.37
CA LEU A 128 -7.97 9.28 2.74
C LEU A 128 -6.52 9.73 2.90
N SER A 129 -5.96 9.47 4.07
CA SER A 129 -4.57 9.82 4.40
C SER A 129 -3.67 8.60 4.53
N GLN A 130 -4.24 7.44 4.87
CA GLN A 130 -3.48 6.21 5.06
C GLN A 130 -4.22 4.99 4.53
N ILE A 131 -3.47 4.10 3.89
CA ILE A 131 -3.94 2.78 3.42
C ILE A 131 -2.94 1.74 3.90
N ASP A 132 -3.40 0.80 4.70
CA ASP A 132 -2.63 -0.36 5.14
C ASP A 132 -3.23 -1.62 4.51
N ALA A 133 -2.39 -2.43 3.86
CA ALA A 133 -2.82 -3.64 3.17
C ALA A 133 -1.98 -4.83 3.63
N ALA A 134 -2.62 -5.87 4.16
CA ALA A 134 -1.96 -7.09 4.64
C ALA A 134 -2.55 -8.34 3.99
N GLY A 135 -1.72 -9.19 3.40
CA GLY A 135 -2.14 -10.41 2.72
C GLY A 135 -2.03 -10.31 1.21
N THR A 136 -3.02 -10.79 0.47
CA THR A 136 -3.09 -10.68 -0.98
C THR A 136 -4.13 -9.64 -1.36
N VAL A 137 -3.70 -8.40 -1.50
CA VAL A 137 -4.60 -7.25 -1.67
C VAL A 137 -4.35 -6.57 -3.01
N LYS A 138 -5.44 -6.33 -3.74
CA LYS A 138 -5.44 -5.50 -4.93
C LYS A 138 -6.20 -4.22 -4.65
N LEU A 139 -5.52 -3.08 -4.82
CA LEU A 139 -6.10 -1.74 -4.65
C LEU A 139 -6.16 -1.04 -5.99
N SER A 140 -7.31 -0.47 -6.33
CA SER A 140 -7.46 0.32 -7.55
C SER A 140 -8.25 1.59 -7.29
N ALA A 141 -7.78 2.72 -7.87
CA ALA A 141 -8.46 4.00 -7.87
C ALA A 141 -8.33 4.67 -9.23
N ALA A 142 -9.42 5.17 -9.79
CA ALA A 142 -9.38 5.95 -11.03
C ALA A 142 -8.81 7.35 -10.77
N SER A 143 -9.19 7.98 -9.67
CA SER A 143 -8.64 9.25 -9.21
C SER A 143 -8.60 9.29 -7.68
N LEU A 144 -7.55 9.92 -7.14
CA LEU A 144 -7.39 10.10 -5.71
C LEU A 144 -6.70 11.43 -5.43
N ARG A 145 -7.33 12.27 -4.61
CA ARG A 145 -6.79 13.55 -4.16
C ARG A 145 -6.55 13.48 -2.67
N ALA A 146 -5.29 13.59 -2.28
CA ALA A 146 -4.90 13.58 -0.88
C ALA A 146 -3.67 14.46 -0.69
N PRO A 147 -3.70 15.46 0.21
CA PRO A 147 -2.51 16.27 0.50
C PRO A 147 -1.32 15.41 0.90
N ASN A 148 -1.55 14.45 1.79
CA ASN A 148 -0.55 13.48 2.22
C ASN A 148 -1.19 12.08 2.17
N LEU A 149 -0.60 11.20 1.38
CA LEU A 149 -1.05 9.82 1.25
C LEU A 149 0.06 8.87 1.66
N LYS A 150 -0.23 8.04 2.64
CA LYS A 150 0.66 6.95 3.06
C LYS A 150 0.04 5.62 2.68
N ILE A 151 0.80 4.77 2.00
CA ILE A 151 0.37 3.41 1.63
C ILE A 151 1.41 2.42 2.16
N ALA A 152 0.97 1.46 2.95
CA ALA A 152 1.81 0.38 3.43
C ALA A 152 1.24 -0.97 2.99
N GLY A 153 2.06 -1.77 2.30
CA GLY A 153 1.70 -3.10 1.84
C GLY A 153 2.56 -4.18 2.47
N ALA A 154 1.94 -5.22 3.01
CA ALA A 154 2.62 -6.40 3.54
C ALA A 154 2.06 -7.68 2.90
N GLY A 155 2.92 -8.54 2.36
CA GLY A 155 2.52 -9.73 1.61
C GLY A 155 2.51 -9.49 0.11
N GLY A 156 1.48 -9.94 -0.59
CA GLY A 156 1.29 -9.73 -2.03
C GLY A 156 0.36 -8.54 -2.29
N THR A 157 0.92 -7.38 -2.58
CA THR A 157 0.12 -6.15 -2.77
C THR A 157 0.24 -5.63 -4.19
N GLU A 158 -0.90 -5.44 -4.86
CA GLU A 158 -0.98 -4.78 -6.17
C GLU A 158 -1.74 -3.44 -6.01
N ILE A 159 -1.12 -2.34 -6.42
CA ILE A 159 -1.69 -0.99 -6.30
C ILE A 159 -1.75 -0.35 -7.67
N ARG A 160 -2.91 0.17 -8.05
CA ARG A 160 -3.09 0.94 -9.27
C ARG A 160 -3.88 2.22 -9.00
N ILE A 161 -3.27 3.37 -9.25
CA ILE A 161 -3.94 4.68 -9.17
C ILE A 161 -3.68 5.40 -10.48
N ASP A 162 -4.76 5.69 -11.22
CA ASP A 162 -4.64 6.24 -12.57
C ASP A 162 -4.46 7.78 -12.57
N ASP A 163 -4.93 8.48 -11.51
CA ASP A 163 -4.70 9.92 -11.32
C ASP A 163 -4.60 10.27 -9.82
N LEU A 164 -3.36 10.39 -9.33
CA LEU A 164 -3.06 10.83 -7.97
C LEU A 164 -2.68 12.31 -7.97
N THR A 165 -3.35 13.11 -7.18
CA THR A 165 -3.01 14.51 -6.96
C THR A 165 -2.78 14.79 -5.47
N GLY A 166 -1.60 15.29 -5.10
CA GLY A 166 -1.27 15.56 -3.71
C GLY A 166 0.03 16.32 -3.52
N GLN A 167 0.41 16.48 -2.27
CA GLN A 167 1.71 17.06 -1.91
C GLN A 167 2.73 15.96 -1.63
N LYS A 168 2.37 14.97 -0.82
CA LYS A 168 3.30 13.92 -0.41
C LYS A 168 2.69 12.53 -0.59
N LEU A 169 3.46 11.64 -1.24
CA LEU A 169 3.20 10.22 -1.31
C LEU A 169 4.28 9.46 -0.55
N GLU A 170 3.88 8.64 0.42
CA GLU A 170 4.75 7.65 1.05
C GLU A 170 4.26 6.25 0.71
N LEU A 171 5.07 5.46 0.02
CA LEU A 171 4.76 4.06 -0.32
C LEU A 171 5.78 3.14 0.33
N ALA A 172 5.33 2.25 1.19
CA ALA A 172 6.15 1.22 1.82
C ALA A 172 5.64 -0.17 1.45
N GLY A 173 6.50 -1.01 0.91
CA GLY A 173 6.18 -2.40 0.56
C GLY A 173 7.10 -3.39 1.25
N ALA A 174 6.51 -4.38 1.93
CA ALA A 174 7.21 -5.52 2.52
C ALA A 174 6.66 -6.83 1.93
N GLY A 175 7.49 -7.58 1.21
CA GLY A 175 7.10 -8.78 0.48
C GLY A 175 7.08 -8.59 -1.03
N ALA A 176 6.01 -8.99 -1.70
CA ALA A 176 5.84 -8.82 -3.14
C ALA A 176 4.93 -7.61 -3.43
N LEU A 177 5.52 -6.51 -3.87
CA LEU A 177 4.80 -5.28 -4.21
C LEU A 177 4.78 -5.06 -5.72
N LYS A 178 3.61 -4.73 -6.27
CA LYS A 178 3.47 -4.18 -7.61
C LYS A 178 2.63 -2.92 -7.53
N ALA A 179 3.24 -1.77 -7.85
CA ALA A 179 2.54 -0.49 -7.80
C ALA A 179 2.67 0.26 -9.13
N GLU A 180 1.55 0.71 -9.67
CA GLU A 180 1.46 1.55 -10.86
C GLU A 180 0.70 2.83 -10.52
N LEU A 181 1.39 3.95 -10.56
CA LEU A 181 0.85 5.25 -10.17
C LEU A 181 1.03 6.27 -11.29
N ALA A 182 0.01 7.09 -11.49
CA ALA A 182 0.05 8.22 -12.41
C ALA A 182 -0.56 9.47 -11.77
N GLY A 183 -0.25 10.65 -12.31
CA GLY A 183 -0.72 11.93 -11.78
C GLY A 183 0.40 12.90 -11.41
N SER A 184 0.25 13.64 -10.31
CA SER A 184 1.29 14.58 -9.86
C SER A 184 1.30 14.74 -8.34
N VAL A 185 2.51 14.76 -7.77
CA VAL A 185 2.75 15.05 -6.34
C VAL A 185 3.96 15.97 -6.21
N THR A 186 4.14 16.63 -5.08
CA THR A 186 5.35 17.42 -4.85
C THR A 186 6.51 16.52 -4.41
N GLU A 187 6.25 15.60 -3.50
CA GLU A 187 7.25 14.70 -2.93
C GLU A 187 6.77 13.24 -3.02
N GLN A 188 7.65 12.34 -3.44
CA GLN A 188 7.40 10.90 -3.33
C GLN A 188 8.53 10.21 -2.56
N ALA A 189 8.13 9.40 -1.59
CA ALA A 189 9.02 8.55 -0.80
C ALA A 189 8.62 7.08 -0.99
N ILE A 190 9.52 6.30 -1.59
CA ILE A 190 9.28 4.90 -1.94
C ILE A 190 10.25 4.02 -1.16
N ALA A 191 9.72 3.09 -0.38
CA ALA A 191 10.52 2.10 0.36
C ALA A 191 10.05 0.69 -0.01
N ILE A 192 10.93 -0.11 -0.60
CA ILE A 192 10.66 -1.51 -0.98
C ILE A 192 11.59 -2.42 -0.20
N SER A 193 11.00 -3.32 0.57
CA SER A 193 11.71 -4.37 1.30
C SER A 193 11.21 -5.74 0.83
N GLY A 194 12.03 -6.46 0.06
CA GLY A 194 11.67 -7.73 -0.56
C GLY A 194 11.75 -7.69 -2.07
N ALA A 195 10.73 -8.21 -2.77
CA ALA A 195 10.63 -8.19 -4.23
C ALA A 195 9.53 -7.20 -4.65
N GLY A 196 9.90 -6.16 -5.39
CA GLY A 196 8.91 -5.15 -5.75
C GLY A 196 9.12 -4.50 -7.11
N GLU A 197 8.01 -4.10 -7.71
CA GLU A 197 7.98 -3.31 -8.94
C GLU A 197 7.15 -2.04 -8.71
N TYR A 198 7.81 -0.88 -8.86
CA TYR A 198 7.14 0.42 -8.81
C TYR A 198 7.24 1.12 -10.17
N ARG A 199 6.09 1.42 -10.76
CA ARG A 199 5.96 2.11 -12.04
C ARG A 199 5.34 3.48 -11.85
N GLY A 200 6.19 4.47 -11.58
CA GLY A 200 5.81 5.88 -11.43
C GLY A 200 6.25 6.78 -12.58
N ALA A 201 6.53 6.24 -13.77
CA ALA A 201 6.92 7.06 -14.93
C ALA A 201 5.88 8.13 -15.29
N ARG A 202 4.59 7.86 -15.01
CA ARG A 202 3.47 8.77 -15.25
C ARG A 202 3.08 9.60 -14.03
N LEU A 203 3.77 9.43 -12.89
CA LEU A 203 3.58 10.23 -11.68
C LEU A 203 4.69 11.29 -11.61
N ALA A 204 4.38 12.50 -12.00
CA ALA A 204 5.33 13.60 -11.93
C ALA A 204 5.56 14.06 -10.48
N SER A 205 6.81 14.28 -10.11
CA SER A 205 7.16 14.83 -8.80
C SER A 205 8.28 15.87 -8.89
N ASP A 206 8.40 16.74 -7.89
CA ASP A 206 9.53 17.65 -7.78
C ASP A 206 10.72 16.93 -7.14
N THR A 207 10.47 16.18 -6.08
CA THR A 207 11.49 15.43 -5.36
C THR A 207 11.10 13.97 -5.16
N ALA A 208 12.08 13.08 -5.18
CA ALA A 208 11.87 11.67 -4.87
C ALA A 208 12.97 11.10 -3.97
N SER A 209 12.55 10.30 -3.02
CA SER A 209 13.43 9.45 -2.20
C SER A 209 13.06 7.99 -2.42
N VAL A 210 14.01 7.19 -2.88
CA VAL A 210 13.80 5.77 -3.20
C VAL A 210 14.74 4.92 -2.38
N SER A 211 14.21 3.98 -1.63
CA SER A 211 14.98 2.99 -0.87
C SER A 211 14.56 1.59 -1.28
N VAL A 212 15.49 0.80 -1.80
CA VAL A 212 15.26 -0.59 -2.20
C VAL A 212 16.16 -1.51 -1.37
N ALA A 213 15.56 -2.35 -0.55
CA ALA A 213 16.23 -3.40 0.21
C ALA A 213 15.75 -4.77 -0.28
N GLY A 214 16.55 -5.44 -1.11
CA GLY A 214 16.20 -6.72 -1.73
C GLY A 214 16.30 -6.70 -3.25
N ALA A 215 15.32 -7.26 -3.96
CA ALA A 215 15.26 -7.31 -5.42
C ALA A 215 14.08 -6.46 -5.91
N GLY A 216 14.34 -5.26 -6.40
CA GLY A 216 13.29 -4.34 -6.82
C GLY A 216 13.61 -3.58 -8.10
N GLN A 217 12.55 -3.26 -8.85
CA GLN A 217 12.61 -2.36 -9.98
C GLN A 217 11.73 -1.15 -9.71
N VAL A 218 12.32 0.03 -9.75
CA VAL A 218 11.63 1.29 -9.47
C VAL A 218 11.80 2.23 -10.65
N VAL A 219 10.70 2.78 -11.14
CA VAL A 219 10.69 3.83 -12.16
C VAL A 219 10.02 5.06 -11.59
N VAL A 220 10.71 6.20 -11.57
CA VAL A 220 10.19 7.48 -11.05
C VAL A 220 10.31 8.59 -12.09
N ASN A 221 9.43 9.58 -12.02
CA ASN A 221 9.51 10.79 -12.82
C ASN A 221 9.73 11.99 -11.89
N VAL A 222 10.92 12.60 -11.99
CA VAL A 222 11.41 13.59 -11.02
C VAL A 222 12.01 14.79 -11.71
N ARG A 223 11.66 15.99 -11.25
CA ARG A 223 12.12 17.24 -11.86
C ARG A 223 13.37 17.82 -11.20
N THR A 224 13.45 17.81 -9.87
CA THR A 224 14.45 18.61 -9.13
C THR A 224 15.53 17.76 -8.47
N SER A 225 15.14 16.78 -7.63
CA SER A 225 16.12 15.98 -6.91
C SER A 225 15.66 14.54 -6.68
N LEU A 226 16.60 13.60 -6.88
CA LEU A 226 16.42 12.17 -6.60
C LEU A 226 17.47 11.70 -5.62
N ASP A 227 17.05 11.13 -4.50
CA ASP A 227 17.91 10.38 -3.56
C ASP A 227 17.58 8.89 -3.69
N ALA A 228 18.50 8.08 -4.20
CA ALA A 228 18.31 6.66 -4.43
C ALA A 228 19.27 5.83 -3.58
N ALA A 229 18.73 5.00 -2.71
CA ALA A 229 19.48 4.05 -1.89
C ALA A 229 19.10 2.61 -2.27
N ILE A 230 20.08 1.81 -2.69
CA ILE A 230 19.87 0.41 -3.07
C ILE A 230 20.75 -0.48 -2.20
N SER A 231 20.12 -1.43 -1.52
CA SER A 231 20.79 -2.48 -0.76
C SER A 231 20.30 -3.85 -1.27
N GLY A 232 21.12 -4.50 -2.08
CA GLY A 232 20.78 -5.77 -2.72
C GLY A 232 20.90 -5.75 -4.24
N ALA A 233 19.98 -6.40 -4.95
CA ALA A 233 19.94 -6.48 -6.40
C ALA A 233 18.73 -5.69 -6.94
N GLY A 234 18.88 -4.38 -7.06
CA GLY A 234 17.81 -3.50 -7.50
C GLY A 234 18.17 -2.60 -8.66
N SER A 235 17.15 -2.04 -9.32
CA SER A 235 17.31 -1.08 -10.40
C SER A 235 16.36 0.08 -10.19
N VAL A 236 16.92 1.30 -10.19
CA VAL A 236 16.15 2.54 -10.15
C VAL A 236 16.33 3.25 -11.49
N GLU A 237 15.24 3.48 -12.19
CA GLU A 237 15.21 4.26 -13.42
C GLU A 237 14.48 5.57 -13.14
N TYR A 238 14.94 6.66 -13.72
CA TYR A 238 14.29 7.96 -13.57
C TYR A 238 14.10 8.67 -14.90
N VAL A 239 12.96 9.34 -15.00
CA VAL A 239 12.60 10.25 -16.10
C VAL A 239 12.77 11.68 -15.59
N GLY A 240 13.21 12.58 -16.45
CA GLY A 240 13.50 13.97 -16.08
C GLY A 240 15.00 14.27 -16.02
N ASP A 241 15.34 15.40 -15.40
CA ASP A 241 16.72 15.86 -15.24
C ASP A 241 17.04 16.34 -13.82
N PRO A 242 16.76 15.50 -12.79
CA PRO A 242 16.98 15.86 -11.41
C PRO A 242 18.47 15.83 -11.04
N LYS A 243 18.81 16.51 -9.94
CA LYS A 243 20.08 16.26 -9.26
C LYS A 243 20.00 14.91 -8.55
N VAL A 244 20.80 13.94 -9.01
CA VAL A 244 20.79 12.58 -8.47
C VAL A 244 21.85 12.40 -7.40
N THR A 245 21.45 11.83 -6.27
CA THR A 245 22.34 11.32 -5.23
C THR A 245 22.09 9.83 -5.09
N GLU A 246 23.11 9.01 -5.29
CA GLU A 246 22.99 7.56 -5.24
C GLU A 246 23.87 6.94 -4.16
N ARG A 247 23.33 5.94 -3.49
CA ARG A 247 24.01 5.09 -2.52
C ARG A 247 23.69 3.64 -2.82
N ILE A 248 24.66 2.90 -3.33
CA ILE A 248 24.47 1.52 -3.76
C ILE A 248 25.36 0.61 -2.91
N SER A 249 24.71 -0.37 -2.27
CA SER A 249 25.36 -1.48 -1.55
C SER A 249 24.82 -2.80 -2.12
N GLY A 250 25.61 -3.44 -2.98
CA GLY A 250 25.22 -4.66 -3.68
C GLY A 250 25.33 -4.56 -5.20
N ILE A 251 24.47 -5.29 -5.92
CA ILE A 251 24.44 -5.33 -7.39
C ILE A 251 23.24 -4.49 -7.87
N GLY A 252 23.32 -3.19 -7.66
CA GLY A 252 22.28 -2.26 -8.09
C GLY A 252 22.74 -1.29 -9.17
N ARG A 253 21.77 -0.61 -9.81
CA ARG A 253 22.05 0.45 -10.75
C ARG A 253 20.98 1.55 -10.68
N VAL A 254 21.44 2.79 -10.88
CA VAL A 254 20.56 3.94 -11.07
C VAL A 254 20.83 4.47 -12.48
N ARG A 255 19.80 4.66 -13.29
CA ARG A 255 19.99 5.14 -14.66
C ARG A 255 18.86 6.06 -15.12
N LYS A 256 19.20 7.01 -15.98
CA LYS A 256 18.21 7.80 -16.68
C LYS A 256 17.50 6.92 -17.72
N ARG A 257 16.19 7.08 -17.81
CA ARG A 257 15.35 6.48 -18.83
C ARG A 257 14.89 7.57 -19.80
N ASP A 258 15.05 7.32 -21.08
CA ASP A 258 14.45 8.18 -22.08
C ASP A 258 12.91 8.08 -22.00
N PRO A 259 12.20 9.20 -22.21
CA PRO A 259 10.75 9.29 -22.09
C PRO A 259 9.98 8.40 -23.06
#